data_b5c127ffca515b75a5aa4a2926c96d8f
#
_entry.id   b5c127ffca515b75a5aa4a2926c96d8f
#
_cell.length_a   1.000
_cell.length_b   1.000
_cell.length_c   1.000
_cell.angle_alpha   90.00
_cell.angle_beta   90.00
_cell.angle_gamma   90.00
#
_symmetry.space_group_name_H-M   'P 1'
#
loop_
_entity.id
_entity.type
_entity.pdbx_description
1 polymer ?
#
loop_
_entity_poly.entity_id
_entity_poly.type
_entity_poly.pdbx_seq_one_letter_code
_entity_poly.pdbx_strand_id
1 'polypeptide(L)'
;MREVNDPADIRAWQRISPEVTTSGRIEDKDVARLAAIGTRHVINLALDDHPDALADEAAKLSAAGIEYTHIPVPFDAPDEAHYLAFVEAFDGGKEPVHVHCIANWRVSAFLYRYHLERGMAEADARALMERQWSPETHDHPAAPQWAAFISKRI
;
A
#
# COMPACT_ATOMS: atom_id res chain seq x y z
N MET A 1 14.23 -3.76 26.77
CA MET A 1 13.54 -3.12 25.63
C MET A 1 12.26 -3.89 25.33
N ARG A 2 11.18 -3.17 25.16
CA ARG A 2 9.91 -3.80 24.85
C ARG A 2 9.70 -3.89 23.32
N GLU A 3 9.51 -5.08 22.84
CA GLU A 3 9.23 -5.30 21.43
C GLU A 3 7.74 -5.09 21.15
N VAL A 4 7.43 -4.37 20.08
CA VAL A 4 6.05 -4.13 19.66
C VAL A 4 5.79 -4.99 18.43
N ASN A 5 4.78 -5.84 18.54
CA ASN A 5 4.42 -6.75 17.46
C ASN A 5 3.59 -6.04 16.38
N ASP A 6 3.76 -6.46 15.13
CA ASP A 6 2.95 -5.98 14.03
C ASP A 6 1.47 -6.28 14.28
N PRO A 7 0.57 -5.35 13.89
CA PRO A 7 -0.87 -5.60 13.95
C PRO A 7 -1.32 -6.49 12.79
N ALA A 8 -0.89 -7.75 12.82
CA ALA A 8 -1.04 -8.68 11.69
C ALA A 8 -2.48 -9.09 11.41
N ASP A 9 -3.43 -8.74 12.28
CA ASP A 9 -4.85 -8.95 12.06
C ASP A 9 -5.51 -7.84 11.21
N ILE A 10 -4.79 -6.76 10.91
CA ILE A 10 -5.24 -5.82 9.89
C ILE A 10 -5.34 -6.58 8.56
N ARG A 11 -6.44 -6.35 7.83
CA ARG A 11 -6.71 -7.07 6.58
C ARG A 11 -5.51 -7.07 5.65
N ALA A 12 -5.10 -8.25 5.17
CA ALA A 12 -4.02 -8.43 4.19
C ALA A 12 -2.70 -7.79 4.62
N TRP A 13 -2.40 -7.81 5.91
CA TRP A 13 -1.16 -7.26 6.45
C TRP A 13 0.06 -7.93 5.85
N GLN A 14 1.06 -7.14 5.49
CA GLN A 14 2.35 -7.66 5.03
C GLN A 14 3.47 -6.71 5.44
N ARG A 15 4.49 -7.25 6.10
CA ARG A 15 5.72 -6.51 6.36
C ARG A 15 6.69 -6.77 5.21
N ILE A 16 7.09 -5.71 4.53
CA ILE A 16 8.03 -5.78 3.41
C ILE A 16 9.47 -5.66 3.91
N SER A 17 9.72 -4.72 4.83
CA SER A 17 11.03 -4.43 5.38
C SER A 17 10.88 -3.78 6.76
N PRO A 18 11.99 -3.50 7.48
CA PRO A 18 11.88 -2.75 8.74
C PRO A 18 11.17 -1.39 8.60
N GLU A 19 11.28 -0.75 7.44
CA GLU A 19 10.72 0.58 7.20
C GLU A 19 9.41 0.57 6.42
N VAL A 20 8.94 -0.58 5.92
CA VAL A 20 7.78 -0.64 5.02
C VAL A 20 6.82 -1.73 5.43
N THR A 21 5.58 -1.33 5.71
CA THR A 21 4.47 -2.27 5.93
C THR A 21 3.34 -1.94 4.95
N THR A 22 2.51 -2.94 4.67
CA THR A 22 1.37 -2.77 3.76
C THR A 22 0.16 -3.51 4.30
N SER A 23 -1.02 -3.11 3.84
CA SER A 23 -2.26 -3.80 4.21
C SER A 23 -3.39 -3.46 3.26
N GLY A 24 -4.54 -4.08 3.49
CA GLY A 24 -5.81 -3.63 3.00
C GLY A 24 -6.36 -2.52 3.89
N ARG A 25 -7.69 -2.43 3.98
CA ARG A 25 -8.33 -1.36 4.76
C ARG A 25 -7.84 -1.31 6.20
N ILE A 26 -7.77 -0.09 6.73
CA ILE A 26 -7.52 0.14 8.16
C ILE A 26 -8.79 0.67 8.82
N GLU A 27 -8.93 0.43 10.12
CA GLU A 27 -10.07 0.87 10.91
C GLU A 27 -9.62 1.89 11.96
N ASP A 28 -10.58 2.50 12.67
CA ASP A 28 -10.27 3.49 13.70
C ASP A 28 -9.23 2.98 14.72
N LYS A 29 -9.40 1.74 15.19
CA LYS A 29 -8.50 1.14 16.17
C LYS A 29 -7.08 0.95 15.65
N ASP A 30 -6.91 0.94 14.34
CA ASP A 30 -5.63 0.64 13.71
C ASP A 30 -4.70 1.84 13.66
N VAL A 31 -5.24 3.06 13.74
CA VAL A 31 -4.44 4.28 13.74
C VAL A 31 -3.44 4.28 14.90
N ALA A 32 -3.91 3.98 16.12
CA ALA A 32 -3.05 3.92 17.29
C ALA A 32 -2.06 2.76 17.19
N ARG A 33 -2.47 1.65 16.58
CA ARG A 33 -1.62 0.47 16.41
C ARG A 33 -0.47 0.74 15.43
N LEU A 34 -0.74 1.47 14.36
CA LEU A 34 0.31 1.89 13.42
C LEU A 34 1.28 2.86 14.10
N ALA A 35 0.76 3.80 14.89
CA ALA A 35 1.61 4.70 15.65
C ALA A 35 2.50 3.92 16.63
N ALA A 36 1.95 2.87 17.26
CA ALA A 36 2.68 2.07 18.24
C ALA A 36 3.89 1.33 17.64
N ILE A 37 3.82 0.93 16.37
CA ILE A 37 4.97 0.29 15.70
C ILE A 37 5.91 1.32 15.04
N GLY A 38 5.68 2.60 15.29
CA GLY A 38 6.58 3.66 14.83
C GLY A 38 6.26 4.25 13.47
N THR A 39 5.12 3.93 12.88
CA THR A 39 4.73 4.46 11.56
C THR A 39 4.70 5.99 11.59
N ARG A 40 5.32 6.64 10.62
CA ARG A 40 5.39 8.09 10.52
C ARG A 40 4.69 8.64 9.28
N HIS A 41 4.38 7.79 8.31
CA HIS A 41 3.73 8.18 7.07
C HIS A 41 2.79 7.07 6.62
N VAL A 42 1.57 7.41 6.23
CA VAL A 42 0.61 6.48 5.64
C VAL A 42 0.26 6.97 4.24
N ILE A 43 0.37 6.07 3.27
CA ILE A 43 -0.05 6.32 1.88
C ILE A 43 -1.27 5.45 1.60
N ASN A 44 -2.38 6.08 1.22
CA ASN A 44 -3.63 5.38 0.91
C ASN A 44 -3.90 5.44 -0.59
N LEU A 45 -4.00 4.27 -1.23
CA LEU A 45 -4.28 4.16 -2.66
C LEU A 45 -5.76 3.87 -2.95
N ALA A 46 -6.60 3.77 -1.93
CA ALA A 46 -8.03 3.47 -2.10
C ALA A 46 -8.83 4.74 -2.36
N LEU A 47 -10.02 4.57 -2.93
CA LEU A 47 -10.98 5.66 -3.07
C LEU A 47 -11.64 5.90 -1.71
N ASP A 48 -11.88 7.16 -1.37
CA ASP A 48 -12.48 7.52 -0.08
C ASP A 48 -13.99 7.30 -0.04
N ASP A 49 -14.63 7.10 -1.19
CA ASP A 49 -16.05 6.76 -1.26
C ASP A 49 -16.33 5.25 -1.19
N HIS A 50 -15.30 4.43 -1.02
CA HIS A 50 -15.48 2.99 -0.85
C HIS A 50 -16.16 2.71 0.51
N PRO A 51 -17.10 1.74 0.59
CA PRO A 51 -17.77 1.42 1.86
C PRO A 51 -16.82 1.05 3.00
N ASP A 52 -15.68 0.47 2.68
CA ASP A 52 -14.68 0.04 3.67
C ASP A 52 -13.62 1.13 3.95
N ALA A 53 -13.71 2.31 3.35
CA ALA A 53 -12.75 3.37 3.59
C ALA A 53 -12.92 3.93 5.01
N LEU A 54 -11.79 4.25 5.64
CA LEU A 54 -11.82 4.87 6.97
C LEU A 54 -12.29 6.32 6.86
N ALA A 55 -13.37 6.65 7.56
CA ALA A 55 -13.88 8.02 7.57
C ALA A 55 -12.89 8.95 8.27
N ASP A 56 -12.68 10.15 7.71
CA ASP A 56 -11.80 11.16 8.27
C ASP A 56 -10.36 10.66 8.51
N GLU A 57 -9.86 9.82 7.61
CA GLU A 57 -8.55 9.19 7.77
C GLU A 57 -7.44 10.23 7.97
N ALA A 58 -7.43 11.29 7.17
CA ALA A 58 -6.42 12.33 7.26
C ALA A 58 -6.37 12.97 8.66
N ALA A 59 -7.54 13.32 9.21
CA ALA A 59 -7.62 13.95 10.52
C ALA A 59 -7.18 12.99 11.63
N LYS A 60 -7.59 11.72 11.53
CA LYS A 60 -7.25 10.71 12.54
C LYS A 60 -5.77 10.42 12.55
N LEU A 61 -5.14 10.29 11.39
CA LEU A 61 -3.69 10.07 11.30
C LEU A 61 -2.91 11.30 11.77
N SER A 62 -3.34 12.49 11.38
CA SER A 62 -2.70 13.73 11.83
C SER A 62 -2.75 13.85 13.36
N ALA A 63 -3.88 13.51 13.97
CA ALA A 63 -4.02 13.52 15.44
C ALA A 63 -3.06 12.54 16.12
N ALA A 64 -2.67 11.48 15.42
CA ALA A 64 -1.70 10.50 15.92
C ALA A 64 -0.24 10.86 15.58
N GLY A 65 0.00 12.01 14.94
CA GLY A 65 1.33 12.45 14.56
C GLY A 65 1.85 11.75 13.30
N ILE A 66 0.98 11.20 12.49
CA ILE A 66 1.35 10.47 11.26
C ILE A 66 1.03 11.33 10.04
N GLU A 67 2.02 11.49 9.16
CA GLU A 67 1.83 12.17 7.88
C GLU A 67 0.96 11.31 6.97
N TYR A 68 0.10 11.94 6.16
CA TYR A 68 -0.85 11.21 5.32
C TYR A 68 -0.79 11.70 3.87
N THR A 69 -0.71 10.77 2.93
CA THR A 69 -0.79 11.03 1.50
C THR A 69 -1.89 10.16 0.90
N HIS A 70 -2.86 10.80 0.25
CA HIS A 70 -3.95 10.09 -0.41
C HIS A 70 -3.77 10.16 -1.93
N ILE A 71 -3.66 9.00 -2.56
CA ILE A 71 -3.56 8.87 -4.01
C ILE A 71 -4.69 7.95 -4.46
N PRO A 72 -5.88 8.50 -4.76
CA PRO A 72 -7.04 7.65 -5.07
C PRO A 72 -6.90 6.98 -6.44
N VAL A 73 -6.59 5.69 -6.44
CA VAL A 73 -6.38 4.91 -7.64
C VAL A 73 -7.64 4.10 -7.93
N PRO A 74 -8.38 4.40 -9.02
CA PRO A 74 -9.52 3.57 -9.41
C PRO A 74 -9.03 2.15 -9.72
N PHE A 75 -9.73 1.14 -9.18
CA PHE A 75 -9.27 -0.24 -9.34
C PHE A 75 -9.36 -0.72 -10.79
N ASP A 76 -10.31 -0.20 -11.55
CA ASP A 76 -10.48 -0.58 -12.96
C ASP A 76 -9.63 0.26 -13.94
N ALA A 77 -8.89 1.24 -13.45
CA ALA A 77 -8.13 2.16 -14.29
C ALA A 77 -6.83 2.63 -13.62
N PRO A 78 -5.84 1.73 -13.41
CA PRO A 78 -4.54 2.17 -12.90
C PRO A 78 -3.88 3.12 -13.90
N ASP A 79 -3.32 4.22 -13.41
CA ASP A 79 -2.82 5.33 -14.22
C ASP A 79 -1.38 5.61 -13.88
N GLU A 80 -0.57 5.94 -14.91
CA GLU A 80 0.84 6.29 -14.72
C GLU A 80 1.02 7.50 -13.80
N ALA A 81 0.13 8.50 -13.88
CA ALA A 81 0.22 9.67 -13.02
C ALA A 81 0.06 9.29 -11.55
N HIS A 82 -0.83 8.35 -11.23
CA HIS A 82 -0.99 7.85 -9.87
C HIS A 82 0.26 7.10 -9.42
N TYR A 83 0.84 6.29 -10.30
CA TYR A 83 2.06 5.57 -9.96
C TYR A 83 3.23 6.53 -9.70
N LEU A 84 3.39 7.56 -10.54
CA LEU A 84 4.44 8.55 -10.34
C LEU A 84 4.25 9.32 -9.03
N ALA A 85 3.01 9.67 -8.70
CA ALA A 85 2.69 10.31 -7.42
C ALA A 85 3.04 9.39 -6.24
N PHE A 86 2.77 8.10 -6.37
CA PHE A 86 3.14 7.12 -5.35
C PHE A 86 4.65 7.05 -5.16
N VAL A 87 5.41 6.95 -6.24
CA VAL A 87 6.87 6.88 -6.17
C VAL A 87 7.43 8.12 -5.47
N GLU A 88 6.93 9.29 -5.82
CA GLU A 88 7.36 10.55 -5.20
C GLU A 88 7.08 10.58 -3.70
N ALA A 89 5.86 10.19 -3.31
CA ALA A 89 5.48 10.16 -1.89
C ALA A 89 6.25 9.10 -1.12
N PHE A 90 6.46 7.94 -1.72
CA PHE A 90 7.14 6.82 -1.09
C PHE A 90 8.63 7.12 -0.89
N ASP A 91 9.29 7.67 -1.89
CA ASP A 91 10.71 7.99 -1.81
C ASP A 91 11.00 9.24 -0.97
N GLY A 92 10.09 10.22 -1.01
CA GLY A 92 10.32 11.50 -0.36
C GLY A 92 9.69 11.65 1.02
N GLY A 93 8.87 10.70 1.45
CA GLY A 93 8.16 10.78 2.72
C GLY A 93 8.99 10.27 3.90
N LYS A 94 8.41 10.42 5.07
CA LYS A 94 9.03 9.94 6.32
C LYS A 94 8.95 8.42 6.39
N GLU A 95 9.88 7.83 7.11
CA GLU A 95 9.90 6.39 7.41
C GLU A 95 9.80 6.16 8.92
N PRO A 96 9.22 5.05 9.37
CA PRO A 96 8.59 3.96 8.59
C PRO A 96 7.30 4.40 7.90
N VAL A 97 7.03 3.81 6.75
CA VAL A 97 5.84 4.09 5.95
C VAL A 97 4.91 2.88 5.93
N HIS A 98 3.61 3.14 5.99
CA HIS A 98 2.57 2.12 5.80
C HIS A 98 1.76 2.48 4.56
N VAL A 99 1.63 1.54 3.63
CA VAL A 99 0.87 1.75 2.39
C VAL A 99 -0.33 0.82 2.39
N HIS A 100 -1.52 1.37 2.14
CA HIS A 100 -2.72 0.54 2.12
C HIS A 100 -3.70 0.91 1.00
N CYS A 101 -4.60 0.01 0.73
CA CYS A 101 -5.79 0.25 -0.06
C CYS A 101 -6.95 -0.50 0.61
N ILE A 102 -7.76 -1.27 -0.11
CA ILE A 102 -8.86 -2.03 0.51
C ILE A 102 -8.48 -3.51 0.73
N ALA A 103 -7.79 -4.13 -0.23
CA ALA A 103 -7.41 -5.54 -0.17
C ALA A 103 -5.92 -5.78 -0.40
N ASN A 104 -5.10 -4.75 -0.38
CA ASN A 104 -3.65 -4.78 -0.69
C ASN A 104 -3.32 -5.11 -2.15
N TRP A 105 -4.29 -5.16 -3.04
CA TRP A 105 -4.04 -5.53 -4.44
C TRP A 105 -3.37 -4.39 -5.23
N ARG A 106 -3.88 -3.16 -5.08
CA ARG A 106 -3.27 -1.99 -5.73
C ARG A 106 -1.88 -1.74 -5.18
N VAL A 107 -1.74 -1.84 -3.87
CA VAL A 107 -0.46 -1.64 -3.18
C VAL A 107 0.58 -2.63 -3.67
N SER A 108 0.24 -3.93 -3.67
CA SER A 108 1.20 -4.96 -4.04
C SER A 108 1.62 -4.87 -5.51
N ALA A 109 0.70 -4.48 -6.40
CA ALA A 109 1.02 -4.27 -7.81
C ALA A 109 1.93 -3.05 -8.00
N PHE A 110 1.65 -1.94 -7.31
CA PHE A 110 2.50 -0.75 -7.35
C PHE A 110 3.91 -1.08 -6.85
N LEU A 111 4.02 -1.78 -5.72
CA LEU A 111 5.31 -2.15 -5.15
C LEU A 111 6.07 -3.15 -6.01
N TYR A 112 5.37 -4.10 -6.67
CA TYR A 112 6.03 -5.01 -7.60
C TYR A 112 6.79 -4.22 -8.67
N ARG A 113 6.10 -3.29 -9.32
CA ARG A 113 6.73 -2.44 -10.34
C ARG A 113 7.85 -1.59 -9.75
N TYR A 114 7.61 -0.99 -8.58
CA TYR A 114 8.59 -0.16 -7.88
C TYR A 114 9.85 -0.96 -7.56
N HIS A 115 9.70 -2.16 -7.00
CA HIS A 115 10.85 -2.99 -6.65
C HIS A 115 11.68 -3.37 -7.86
N LEU A 116 11.04 -3.70 -8.99
CA LEU A 116 11.78 -3.98 -10.22
C LEU A 116 12.56 -2.77 -10.70
N GLU A 117 11.95 -1.59 -10.63
CA GLU A 117 12.61 -0.36 -11.07
C GLU A 117 13.76 0.04 -10.14
N ARG A 118 13.79 -0.48 -8.92
CA ARG A 118 14.87 -0.25 -7.96
C ARG A 118 15.87 -1.40 -7.92
N GLY A 119 15.79 -2.35 -8.84
CA GLY A 119 16.79 -3.40 -8.99
C GLY A 119 16.53 -4.69 -8.22
N MET A 120 15.37 -4.85 -7.60
CA MET A 120 15.03 -6.14 -6.96
C MET A 120 14.90 -7.22 -8.03
N ALA A 121 15.37 -8.45 -7.71
CA ALA A 121 15.21 -9.58 -8.61
C ALA A 121 13.71 -9.84 -8.86
N GLU A 122 13.35 -10.16 -10.11
CA GLU A 122 11.96 -10.36 -10.50
C GLU A 122 11.27 -11.43 -9.66
N ALA A 123 11.96 -12.55 -9.41
CA ALA A 123 11.40 -13.64 -8.61
C ALA A 123 11.04 -13.16 -7.18
N ASP A 124 11.86 -12.30 -6.59
CA ASP A 124 11.62 -11.79 -5.24
C ASP A 124 10.47 -10.78 -5.24
N ALA A 125 10.44 -9.86 -6.21
CA ALA A 125 9.35 -8.89 -6.33
C ALA A 125 8.02 -9.59 -6.57
N ARG A 126 8.02 -10.62 -7.42
CA ARG A 126 6.81 -11.41 -7.72
C ARG A 126 6.33 -12.17 -6.49
N ALA A 127 7.24 -12.75 -5.73
CA ALA A 127 6.88 -13.49 -4.51
C ALA A 127 6.18 -12.58 -3.50
N LEU A 128 6.65 -11.34 -3.35
CA LEU A 128 6.00 -10.37 -2.47
C LEU A 128 4.59 -10.02 -2.96
N MET A 129 4.43 -9.74 -4.25
CA MET A 129 3.12 -9.40 -4.83
C MET A 129 2.14 -10.58 -4.72
N GLU A 130 2.61 -11.78 -5.02
CA GLU A 130 1.74 -12.96 -5.07
C GLU A 130 1.28 -13.44 -3.70
N ARG A 131 1.81 -12.91 -2.62
CA ARG A 131 1.20 -13.09 -1.30
C ARG A 131 -0.20 -12.49 -1.25
N GLN A 132 -0.49 -11.51 -2.09
CA GLN A 132 -1.77 -10.84 -2.13
C GLN A 132 -2.60 -11.26 -3.35
N TRP A 133 -2.01 -11.22 -4.54
CA TRP A 133 -2.67 -11.66 -5.76
C TRP A 133 -1.68 -11.68 -6.94
N SER A 134 -2.13 -12.32 -8.05
CA SER A 134 -1.41 -12.28 -9.33
C SER A 134 -2.34 -11.71 -10.39
N PRO A 135 -2.11 -10.47 -10.85
CA PRO A 135 -2.97 -9.86 -11.88
C PRO A 135 -3.02 -10.67 -13.18
N GLU A 136 -1.95 -11.40 -13.48
CA GLU A 136 -1.86 -12.17 -14.73
C GLU A 136 -2.76 -13.41 -14.75
N THR A 137 -3.14 -13.92 -13.57
CA THR A 137 -3.93 -15.14 -13.47
C THR A 137 -5.26 -14.96 -12.74
N HIS A 138 -5.49 -13.80 -12.15
CA HIS A 138 -6.71 -13.53 -11.40
C HIS A 138 -7.90 -13.33 -12.34
N ASP A 139 -9.08 -13.77 -11.91
CA ASP A 139 -10.30 -13.72 -12.75
C ASP A 139 -11.11 -12.43 -12.59
N HIS A 140 -10.66 -11.48 -11.75
CA HIS A 140 -11.36 -10.20 -11.60
C HIS A 140 -11.37 -9.44 -12.94
N PRO A 141 -12.52 -8.77 -13.29
CA PRO A 141 -12.61 -8.03 -14.54
C PRO A 141 -11.52 -6.97 -14.76
N ALA A 142 -10.99 -6.39 -13.70
CA ALA A 142 -9.92 -5.39 -13.80
C ALA A 142 -8.51 -5.99 -13.85
N ALA A 143 -8.35 -7.30 -13.66
CA ALA A 143 -7.03 -7.92 -13.63
C ALA A 143 -6.21 -7.69 -14.91
N PRO A 144 -6.79 -7.71 -16.12
CA PRO A 144 -6.00 -7.42 -17.34
C PRO A 144 -5.35 -6.04 -17.34
N GLN A 145 -6.04 -5.01 -16.84
CA GLN A 145 -5.48 -3.67 -16.74
C GLN A 145 -4.28 -3.64 -15.80
N TRP A 146 -4.34 -4.37 -14.69
CA TRP A 146 -3.25 -4.45 -13.74
C TRP A 146 -2.09 -5.29 -14.26
N ALA A 147 -2.37 -6.37 -15.00
CA ALA A 147 -1.32 -7.15 -15.66
C ALA A 147 -0.54 -6.28 -16.66
N ALA A 148 -1.24 -5.46 -17.43
CA ALA A 148 -0.61 -4.51 -18.34
C ALA A 148 0.21 -3.46 -17.55
N PHE A 149 -0.34 -2.95 -16.46
CA PHE A 149 0.32 -1.94 -15.62
C PHE A 149 1.64 -2.45 -15.04
N ILE A 150 1.67 -3.65 -14.48
CA ILE A 150 2.88 -4.17 -13.85
C ILE A 150 3.98 -4.53 -14.86
N SER A 151 3.64 -4.61 -16.14
CA SER A 151 4.62 -4.87 -17.19
C SER A 151 5.33 -3.62 -17.69
N LYS A 152 4.83 -2.44 -17.31
CA LYS A 152 5.42 -1.15 -17.72
C LYS A 152 6.60 -0.75 -16.84
N ARG A 153 7.45 0.12 -17.36
CA ARG A 153 8.58 0.72 -16.63
C ARG A 153 8.64 2.21 -16.94
N ILE A 154 9.16 2.94 -15.98
CA ILE A 154 9.50 4.36 -16.19
C ILE A 154 10.76 4.46 -17.04
#